data_d295eaa706467a26a52dac30ca48ecc9
#
_entry.id   d295eaa706467a26a52dac30ca48ecc9
#
_cell.length_a   1.000
_cell.length_b   1.000
_cell.length_c   1.000
_cell.angle_alpha   90.00
_cell.angle_beta   90.00
_cell.angle_gamma   90.00
#
_symmetry.space_group_name_H-M   'P 1'
#
loop_
_entity.id
_entity.type
_entity.pdbx_description
1 polymer ?
#
loop_
_entity_poly.entity_id
_entity_poly.type
_entity_poly.pdbx_seq_one_letter_code
_entity_poly.pdbx_strand_id
1 'polypeptide(L)'
;RKALRGRNLRMVNRRADIYLEDLEGNSEDYNNGDVCPFDLDQKVIDIPDNDYGVWYVDVMDYPDRWAGKTVHMKLLMCHSKKYPGTHCPGRFAMVCCENDVQFLGLVAKGVDLNKYKNRDWVEVEARMALENHSAYKGKGPVMHIISIKPCEKPANEVVTF
;
A
#
# COMPACT_ATOMS: atom_id res chain seq x y z
N ARG A 1 0.32 2.33 16.36
CA ARG A 1 -0.09 2.61 16.39
C ARG A 1 -1.15 2.46 16.75
N LYS A 2 -1.62 2.28 17.14
CA LYS A 2 -2.40 2.31 17.33
C LYS A 2 -3.23 2.23 16.74
N ALA A 3 -3.43 1.93 16.28
CA ALA A 3 -3.95 1.85 15.50
C ALA A 3 -4.69 1.46 15.22
N LEU A 4 -4.94 1.02 15.10
CA LEU A 4 -5.50 0.66 14.53
C LEU A 4 -5.96 -0.02 14.93
N ARG A 5 -6.07 -0.11 15.53
CA ARG A 5 -6.33 -0.52 15.65
C ARG A 5 -6.90 -0.81 15.76
N GLY A 6 -6.99 -0.78 15.93
CA GLY A 6 -7.35 -0.87 15.57
C GLY A 6 -7.97 -0.99 15.19
N ARG A 7 -8.00 -0.74 15.10
CA ARG A 7 -8.45 -0.70 14.34
C ARG A 7 -8.59 -1.41 13.92
N ASN A 8 -8.41 -1.59 13.89
CA ASN A 8 -8.45 -1.93 13.28
C ASN A 8 -8.66 -2.44 12.84
N LEU A 9 -8.92 -2.79 12.94
CA LEU A 9 -8.98 -3.17 12.28
C LEU A 9 -9.60 -3.49 11.65
N ARG A 10 -9.99 -3.29 11.32
CA ARG A 10 -10.45 -3.32 10.50
C ARG A 10 -10.37 -3.77 9.69
N MET A 11 -10.17 -4.00 9.52
CA MET A 11 -9.88 -4.23 8.64
C MET A 11 -9.95 -4.87 8.14
N VAL A 12 -10.15 -5.06 8.35
CA VAL A 12 -10.05 -5.50 7.74
C VAL A 12 -10.59 -6.08 7.29
N ASN A 13 -10.86 -6.30 7.25
CA ASN A 13 -11.25 -6.56 6.83
C ASN A 13 -12.08 -6.30 6.36
N ARG A 14 -12.41 -5.74 6.41
CA ARG A 14 -12.89 -5.36 5.97
C ARG A 14 -13.43 -5.77 5.40
N ARG A 15 -13.27 -5.86 5.59
CA ARG A 15 -13.19 -6.09 5.56
C ARG A 15 -13.52 -6.25 6.09
N ALA A 16 -13.28 -6.09 6.92
CA ALA A 16 -13.07 -5.73 7.58
C ALA A 16 -13.40 -5.40 8.28
N ASP A 17 -13.66 -5.51 8.84
CA ASP A 17 -13.59 -4.93 9.41
C ASP A 17 -13.50 -4.88 10.26
N ILE A 18 -12.98 -5.06 10.80
CA ILE A 18 -12.59 -4.94 11.43
C ILE A 18 -12.43 -4.55 12.13
N TYR A 19 -12.48 -4.40 12.68
CA TYR A 19 -12.22 -3.81 13.27
C TYR A 19 -12.79 -3.17 13.77
N LEU A 20 -13.49 -3.12 13.87
CA LEU A 20 -13.94 -2.39 14.21
C LEU A 20 -14.90 -2.28 14.96
N GLU A 21 -15.56 -2.77 15.49
CA GLU A 21 -16.24 -2.61 16.11
C GLU A 21 -16.49 -2.18 17.04
N ASP A 22 -16.35 -2.31 17.43
CA ASP A 22 -16.43 -1.67 18.26
C ASP A 22 -16.44 -0.49 18.16
N LEU A 23 -16.34 -0.36 17.59
CA LEU A 23 -16.34 0.72 17.40
C LEU A 23 -17.29 1.49 17.69
N GLU A 24 -17.96 1.19 18.23
CA GLU A 24 -18.86 1.60 18.41
C GLU A 24 -19.16 2.68 18.53
N GLY A 25 -19.57 2.82 18.10
CA GLY A 25 -20.29 3.96 18.13
C GLY A 25 -19.65 5.18 18.50
N ASN A 26 -18.46 5.18 18.45
CA ASN A 26 -17.74 6.38 18.76
C ASN A 26 -17.47 7.15 17.48
N SER A 27 -18.32 8.11 17.22
CA SER A 27 -18.21 8.87 15.99
C SER A 27 -16.92 9.70 15.93
N GLU A 28 -16.41 10.06 17.09
CA GLU A 28 -15.16 10.82 17.11
C GLU A 28 -14.00 9.96 16.64
N ASP A 29 -13.95 8.73 17.12
CA ASP A 29 -12.91 7.82 16.66
C ASP A 29 -13.06 7.53 15.19
N TYR A 30 -14.28 7.42 14.75
CA TYR A 30 -14.54 7.18 13.36
C TYR A 30 -14.05 8.35 12.49
N ASN A 31 -14.28 9.56 12.96
CA ASN A 31 -13.81 10.74 12.25
C ASN A 31 -12.29 10.82 12.22
N ASN A 32 -11.65 10.37 13.28
CA ASN A 32 -10.19 10.35 13.33
C ASN A 32 -9.61 9.42 12.28
N GLY A 33 -10.36 8.41 11.88
CA GLY A 33 -9.92 7.52 10.82
C GLY A 33 -9.77 8.20 9.48
N ASP A 34 -10.43 9.34 9.32
CA ASP A 34 -10.31 10.11 8.08
C ASP A 34 -9.04 10.94 8.02
N VAL A 35 -8.36 11.09 9.12
CA VAL A 35 -7.11 11.86 9.15
C VAL A 35 -6.00 11.04 8.55
N CYS A 36 -5.34 11.61 7.53
CA CYS A 36 -4.22 10.92 6.89
C CYS A 36 -3.02 10.89 7.83
N PRO A 37 -2.43 9.72 8.08
CA PRO A 37 -1.25 9.66 8.94
C PRO A 37 0.03 10.17 8.30
N PHE A 38 -0.04 10.65 7.06
CA PHE A 38 1.12 11.16 6.33
C PHE A 38 0.90 12.61 5.96
N ASP A 39 1.99 13.34 5.81
CA ASP A 39 1.94 14.74 5.39
C ASP A 39 1.80 14.81 3.87
N LEU A 40 0.57 15.03 3.42
CA LEU A 40 0.27 15.04 1.99
C LEU A 40 0.77 16.30 1.28
N ASP A 41 1.24 17.28 2.03
CA ASP A 41 1.75 18.52 1.44
C ASP A 41 3.20 18.40 1.00
N GLN A 42 3.89 17.33 1.38
CA GLN A 42 5.27 17.12 0.95
C GLN A 42 5.33 16.87 -0.56
N LYS A 43 6.38 17.39 -1.18
CA LYS A 43 6.56 17.20 -2.61
C LYS A 43 6.76 15.73 -2.97
N VAL A 44 7.55 15.02 -2.17
CA VAL A 44 7.72 13.58 -2.28
C VAL A 44 7.49 13.02 -0.89
N ILE A 45 6.50 12.15 -0.77
CA ILE A 45 6.12 11.57 0.52
C ILE A 45 6.89 10.28 0.70
N ASP A 46 7.79 10.27 1.66
CA ASP A 46 8.59 9.09 1.95
C ASP A 46 7.77 8.11 2.79
N ILE A 47 7.75 6.84 2.36
CA ILE A 47 7.03 5.79 3.06
C ILE A 47 8.06 4.81 3.61
N PRO A 48 8.45 4.96 4.88
CA PRO A 48 9.42 4.04 5.48
C PRO A 48 8.87 2.61 5.55
N ASP A 49 9.77 1.66 5.68
CA ASP A 49 9.39 0.24 5.70
C ASP A 49 8.29 -0.05 6.72
N ASN A 50 8.44 0.50 7.92
CA ASN A 50 7.47 0.20 8.99
C ASN A 50 6.11 0.83 8.76
N ASP A 51 6.01 1.78 7.84
CA ASP A 51 4.76 2.49 7.59
C ASP A 51 4.05 1.97 6.35
N TYR A 52 4.63 1.00 5.65
CA TYR A 52 4.05 0.54 4.39
C TYR A 52 2.63 0.00 4.56
N GLY A 53 2.41 -0.81 5.60
CA GLY A 53 1.10 -1.39 5.82
C GLY A 53 0.03 -0.34 6.06
N VAL A 54 0.36 0.65 6.90
CA VAL A 54 -0.55 1.76 7.18
C VAL A 54 -0.81 2.55 5.90
N TRP A 55 0.23 2.83 5.13
CA TRP A 55 0.09 3.53 3.85
C TRP A 55 -0.81 2.75 2.89
N TYR A 56 -0.58 1.45 2.78
CA TYR A 56 -1.35 0.61 1.86
C TYR A 56 -2.85 0.67 2.16
N VAL A 57 -3.20 0.55 3.44
CA VAL A 57 -4.59 0.64 3.86
C VAL A 57 -5.16 2.01 3.56
N ASP A 58 -4.40 3.05 3.84
CA ASP A 58 -4.86 4.42 3.61
C ASP A 58 -5.11 4.69 2.12
N VAL A 59 -4.22 4.21 1.26
CA VAL A 59 -4.38 4.38 -0.18
C VAL A 59 -5.59 3.61 -0.69
N MET A 60 -5.82 2.41 -0.16
CA MET A 60 -6.96 1.60 -0.60
C MET A 60 -8.27 2.18 -0.12
N ASP A 61 -8.30 2.74 1.07
CA ASP A 61 -9.53 3.28 1.65
C ASP A 61 -9.82 4.70 1.14
N TYR A 62 -8.78 5.49 0.88
CA TYR A 62 -8.93 6.89 0.50
C TYR A 62 -8.08 7.20 -0.73
N PRO A 63 -8.31 6.49 -1.85
CA PRO A 63 -7.44 6.68 -3.01
C PRO A 63 -7.50 8.09 -3.59
N ASP A 64 -8.62 8.79 -3.39
CA ASP A 64 -8.77 10.13 -3.95
C ASP A 64 -7.75 11.11 -3.38
N ARG A 65 -7.45 10.99 -2.09
CA ARG A 65 -6.53 11.95 -1.49
C ARG A 65 -5.08 11.69 -1.87
N TRP A 66 -4.79 10.49 -2.38
CA TRP A 66 -3.44 10.16 -2.84
C TRP A 66 -3.24 10.42 -4.32
N ALA A 67 -4.33 10.55 -5.10
CA ALA A 67 -4.22 10.78 -6.54
C ALA A 67 -3.43 12.07 -6.80
N GLY A 68 -2.40 11.96 -7.64
CA GLY A 68 -1.52 13.08 -7.96
C GLY A 68 -0.35 13.27 -7.01
N LYS A 69 -0.32 12.52 -5.91
CA LYS A 69 0.79 12.62 -4.94
C LYS A 69 1.95 11.74 -5.39
N THR A 70 3.16 12.17 -5.06
CA THR A 70 4.37 11.41 -5.38
C THR A 70 4.89 10.77 -4.11
N VAL A 71 5.18 9.49 -4.19
CA VAL A 71 5.65 8.69 -3.04
C VAL A 71 7.00 8.06 -3.37
N HIS A 72 7.76 7.74 -2.33
CA HIS A 72 9.06 7.10 -2.44
C HIS A 72 9.10 5.95 -1.45
N MET A 73 9.49 4.77 -1.92
CA MET A 73 9.52 3.60 -1.05
C MET A 73 10.33 2.47 -1.67
N LYS A 74 10.63 1.47 -0.86
CA LYS A 74 11.27 0.24 -1.30
C LYS A 74 10.21 -0.84 -1.44
N LEU A 75 10.26 -1.56 -2.55
CA LEU A 75 9.25 -2.55 -2.88
C LEU A 75 9.92 -3.84 -3.37
N LEU A 76 9.19 -4.93 -3.24
CA LEU A 76 9.56 -6.22 -3.78
C LEU A 76 8.83 -6.39 -5.09
N MET A 77 9.56 -6.65 -6.18
CA MET A 77 8.95 -6.77 -7.49
C MET A 77 8.05 -7.99 -7.57
N CYS A 78 6.91 -7.83 -8.23
CA CYS A 78 5.97 -8.92 -8.44
C CYS A 78 5.31 -8.74 -9.80
N HIS A 79 5.41 -9.76 -10.65
CA HIS A 79 4.72 -9.79 -11.94
C HIS A 79 3.50 -10.68 -11.80
N SER A 80 2.34 -10.18 -12.19
CA SER A 80 1.10 -10.92 -12.04
C SER A 80 1.04 -12.09 -13.00
N LYS A 81 0.71 -13.26 -12.49
CA LYS A 81 0.45 -14.42 -13.35
C LYS A 81 -0.96 -14.38 -13.89
N LYS A 82 -1.89 -13.86 -13.10
CA LYS A 82 -3.29 -13.82 -13.48
C LYS A 82 -3.56 -12.80 -14.58
N TYR A 83 -2.81 -11.70 -14.56
CA TYR A 83 -2.98 -10.63 -15.54
C TYR A 83 -1.63 -10.38 -16.21
N PRO A 84 -1.29 -11.14 -17.27
CA PRO A 84 0.01 -10.98 -17.92
C PRO A 84 0.24 -9.54 -18.35
N GLY A 85 1.46 -9.07 -18.16
CA GLY A 85 1.81 -7.68 -18.47
C GLY A 85 1.51 -6.71 -17.34
N THR A 86 0.90 -7.18 -16.28
CA THR A 86 0.60 -6.35 -15.10
C THR A 86 1.65 -6.60 -14.03
N HIS A 87 2.13 -5.53 -13.42
CA HIS A 87 3.16 -5.59 -12.39
C HIS A 87 2.58 -4.99 -11.12
N CYS A 88 2.77 -5.70 -10.00
CA CYS A 88 2.21 -5.30 -8.71
C CYS A 88 3.27 -5.38 -7.63
N PRO A 89 4.29 -4.51 -7.68
CA PRO A 89 5.29 -4.52 -6.64
C PRO A 89 4.68 -4.13 -5.30
N GLY A 90 5.22 -4.69 -4.22
CA GLY A 90 4.67 -4.43 -2.90
C GLY A 90 5.55 -5.00 -1.82
N ARG A 91 4.93 -5.34 -0.71
CA ARG A 91 5.62 -5.90 0.45
C ARG A 91 4.80 -7.03 1.06
N PHE A 92 5.49 -7.96 1.66
CA PHE A 92 4.82 -8.93 2.52
C PHE A 92 4.47 -8.25 3.84
N ALA A 93 3.26 -8.46 4.32
CA ALA A 93 2.77 -7.84 5.54
C ALA A 93 2.13 -8.87 6.45
N MET A 94 2.40 -8.74 7.73
CA MET A 94 1.74 -9.53 8.74
C MET A 94 0.43 -8.84 9.11
N VAL A 95 -0.69 -9.46 8.76
CA VAL A 95 -1.98 -8.81 8.93
C VAL A 95 -2.49 -8.94 10.35
N CYS A 96 -2.49 -10.15 10.90
CA CYS A 96 -2.92 -10.32 12.28
C CYS A 96 -1.90 -11.08 13.13
N CYS A 97 -1.19 -12.03 12.56
CA CYS A 97 -0.19 -12.79 13.31
C CYS A 97 0.81 -13.37 12.33
N GLU A 98 1.87 -13.99 12.87
CA GLU A 98 2.96 -14.49 12.03
C GLU A 98 2.51 -15.54 11.02
N ASN A 99 1.37 -16.17 11.26
CA ASN A 99 0.82 -17.15 10.32
C ASN A 99 -0.06 -16.52 9.25
N ASP A 100 -0.28 -15.21 9.31
CA ASP A 100 -1.15 -14.51 8.39
C ASP A 100 -0.37 -13.43 7.65
N VAL A 101 0.58 -13.88 6.83
CA VAL A 101 1.42 -12.99 6.04
C VAL A 101 0.87 -12.95 4.63
N GLN A 102 0.60 -11.76 4.13
CA GLN A 102 0.04 -11.55 2.81
C GLN A 102 0.91 -10.60 2.02
N PHE A 103 0.89 -10.75 0.69
CA PHE A 103 1.60 -9.83 -0.18
C PHE A 103 0.65 -8.68 -0.55
N LEU A 104 1.04 -7.46 -0.22
CA LEU A 104 0.25 -6.27 -0.49
C LEU A 104 0.97 -5.44 -1.56
N GLY A 105 0.43 -5.44 -2.76
CA GLY A 105 1.00 -4.69 -3.87
C GLY A 105 -0.06 -3.89 -4.60
N LEU A 106 0.39 -2.88 -5.33
CA LEU A 106 -0.47 -2.07 -6.17
C LEU A 106 0.01 -2.16 -7.61
N VAL A 107 -0.93 -2.03 -8.54
CA VAL A 107 -0.59 -2.01 -9.96
C VAL A 107 0.37 -0.86 -10.22
N ALA A 108 1.46 -1.14 -10.93
CA ALA A 108 2.48 -0.16 -11.28
C ALA A 108 2.72 -0.18 -12.78
N LYS A 109 3.00 0.99 -13.34
CA LYS A 109 3.32 1.16 -14.76
C LYS A 109 4.16 2.41 -14.93
N GLY A 110 4.52 2.74 -16.15
CA GLY A 110 5.23 3.97 -16.46
C GLY A 110 6.64 3.76 -16.95
N VAL A 111 7.27 2.65 -16.57
CA VAL A 111 8.60 2.29 -17.04
C VAL A 111 8.62 0.80 -17.35
N ASP A 112 9.69 0.33 -17.98
CA ASP A 112 9.81 -1.09 -18.30
C ASP A 112 10.18 -1.86 -17.03
N LEU A 113 9.16 -2.50 -16.44
CA LEU A 113 9.34 -3.28 -15.22
C LEU A 113 9.77 -4.73 -15.51
N ASN A 114 9.77 -5.13 -16.78
CA ASN A 114 10.12 -6.51 -17.15
C ASN A 114 11.60 -6.83 -16.93
N LYS A 115 12.42 -5.82 -16.83
CA LYS A 115 13.86 -6.06 -16.59
C LYS A 115 14.15 -6.47 -15.16
N TYR A 116 13.17 -6.37 -14.28
CA TYR A 116 13.29 -6.83 -12.89
C TYR A 116 12.59 -8.17 -12.75
N LYS A 117 13.17 -9.05 -11.95
CA LYS A 117 12.58 -10.37 -11.71
C LYS A 117 11.68 -10.32 -10.49
N ASN A 118 10.78 -11.29 -10.41
CA ASN A 118 10.01 -11.49 -9.19
C ASN A 118 10.96 -11.58 -8.00
N ARG A 119 10.63 -10.86 -6.93
CA ARG A 119 11.37 -10.80 -5.68
C ARG A 119 12.66 -10.00 -5.76
N ASP A 120 12.88 -9.26 -6.82
CA ASP A 120 13.95 -8.26 -6.82
C ASP A 120 13.51 -7.07 -5.94
N TRP A 121 14.45 -6.57 -5.15
CA TRP A 121 14.20 -5.37 -4.34
C TRP A 121 14.51 -4.13 -5.16
N VAL A 122 13.57 -3.22 -5.16
CA VAL A 122 13.69 -1.98 -5.93
C VAL A 122 13.27 -0.79 -5.09
N GLU A 123 13.90 0.33 -5.34
CA GLU A 123 13.53 1.59 -4.73
C GLU A 123 12.84 2.42 -5.79
N VAL A 124 11.64 2.90 -5.50
CA VAL A 124 10.82 3.58 -6.50
C VAL A 124 10.38 4.95 -6.03
N GLU A 125 10.25 5.84 -6.99
CA GLU A 125 9.53 7.09 -6.83
C GLU A 125 8.40 7.04 -7.84
N ALA A 126 7.16 7.24 -7.37
CA ALA A 126 5.99 7.06 -8.20
C ALA A 126 4.95 8.12 -7.91
N ARG A 127 4.20 8.49 -8.95
CA ARG A 127 3.03 9.36 -8.78
C ARG A 127 1.79 8.48 -8.73
N MET A 128 0.97 8.70 -7.72
CA MET A 128 -0.25 7.91 -7.55
C MET A 128 -1.34 8.44 -8.45
N ALA A 129 -2.19 7.53 -8.93
CA ALA A 129 -3.35 7.87 -9.74
C ALA A 129 -4.48 6.91 -9.40
N LEU A 130 -5.69 7.32 -9.71
CA LEU A 130 -6.88 6.47 -9.54
C LEU A 130 -7.37 6.12 -10.93
N GLU A 131 -7.26 4.84 -11.32
CA GLU A 131 -7.54 4.41 -12.68
C GLU A 131 -8.30 3.09 -12.67
N ASN A 132 -9.04 2.87 -13.75
CA ASN A 132 -9.64 1.57 -13.98
C ASN A 132 -8.57 0.55 -14.35
N HIS A 133 -8.65 -0.62 -13.73
CA HIS A 133 -7.75 -1.70 -14.07
C HIS A 133 -8.45 -3.03 -13.77
N SER A 134 -8.22 -4.02 -14.65
CA SER A 134 -8.87 -5.33 -14.51
C SER A 134 -8.52 -6.00 -13.19
N ALA A 135 -7.31 -5.77 -12.67
CA ALA A 135 -6.91 -6.37 -11.40
C ALA A 135 -7.77 -5.88 -10.23
N TYR A 136 -8.34 -4.68 -10.35
CA TYR A 136 -9.20 -4.11 -9.31
C TYR A 136 -10.68 -4.30 -9.61
N LYS A 137 -11.00 -4.78 -10.81
CA LYS A 137 -12.39 -4.92 -11.25
C LYS A 137 -13.13 -3.59 -11.19
N GLY A 138 -12.43 -2.51 -11.46
CA GLY A 138 -12.93 -1.16 -11.39
C GLY A 138 -11.78 -0.20 -11.17
N LYS A 139 -12.07 0.90 -10.50
CA LYS A 139 -11.03 1.89 -10.21
C LYS A 139 -10.23 1.49 -8.98
N GLY A 140 -8.95 1.73 -9.03
CA GLY A 140 -8.07 1.51 -7.90
C GLY A 140 -6.80 2.32 -8.03
N PRO A 141 -5.98 2.33 -6.97
CA PRO A 141 -4.75 3.12 -6.99
C PRO A 141 -3.70 2.48 -7.88
N VAL A 142 -3.13 3.27 -8.76
CA VAL A 142 -2.11 2.83 -9.70
C VAL A 142 -0.88 3.70 -9.49
N MET A 143 0.29 3.07 -9.47
CA MET A 143 1.56 3.77 -9.30
C MET A 143 2.17 4.02 -10.66
N HIS A 144 2.33 5.29 -11.03
CA HIS A 144 3.06 5.67 -12.23
C HIS A 144 4.51 5.90 -11.84
N ILE A 145 5.35 4.94 -12.15
CA ILE A 145 6.75 4.96 -11.72
C ILE A 145 7.47 6.09 -12.45
N ILE A 146 8.08 6.98 -11.67
CA ILE A 146 8.89 8.08 -12.19
C ILE A 146 10.35 7.63 -12.29
N SER A 147 10.83 6.97 -11.24
CA SER A 147 12.18 6.43 -11.26
C SER A 147 12.20 5.12 -10.47
N ILE A 148 13.09 4.22 -10.87
CA ILE A 148 13.23 2.92 -10.24
C ILE A 148 14.68 2.48 -10.34
N LYS A 149 15.19 1.91 -9.27
CA LYS A 149 16.54 1.36 -9.25
C LYS A 149 16.59 0.16 -8.33
N PRO A 150 17.52 -0.77 -8.56
CA PRO A 150 17.69 -1.88 -7.62
C PRO A 150 18.15 -1.34 -6.27
N CYS A 151 17.77 -2.01 -5.21
CA CYS A 151 18.23 -1.65 -3.88
C CYS A 151 18.50 -2.90 -3.08
N GLU A 152 19.10 -2.71 -1.91
CA GLU A 152 19.35 -3.83 -1.02
C GLU A 152 18.09 -4.21 -0.28
N LYS A 153 18.04 -5.48 0.10
CA LYS A 153 16.93 -5.99 0.91
C LYS A 153 16.88 -5.22 2.23
N PRO A 154 15.74 -4.67 2.60
CA PRO A 154 15.63 -3.98 3.89
C PRO A 154 15.74 -4.95 5.05
N ALA A 155 16.02 -4.42 6.23
CA ALA A 155 16.16 -5.24 7.42
C ALA A 155 14.88 -6.02 7.73
N ASN A 156 13.73 -5.39 7.51
CA ASN A 156 12.43 -6.03 7.74
C ASN A 156 11.78 -6.33 6.41
N GLU A 157 11.82 -7.61 6.01
CA GLU A 157 11.16 -8.02 4.77
C GLU A 157 9.65 -8.07 4.94
N VAL A 158 9.18 -8.44 6.12
CA VAL A 158 7.76 -8.50 6.44
C VAL A 158 7.43 -7.29 7.29
N VAL A 159 6.50 -6.49 6.82
CA VAL A 159 6.11 -5.28 7.53
C VAL A 159 4.89 -5.57 8.40
N THR A 160 4.61 -4.67 9.34
CA THR A 160 3.43 -4.77 10.21
C THR A 160 2.61 -3.51 10.07
N PHE A 161 1.43 -3.55 10.68
CA PHE A 161 0.53 -2.39 10.67
C PHE A 161 0.63 -1.59 11.95
#